data_13c11de40af26df83a19bafd7afd01c1
#
_entry.id   13c11de40af26df83a19bafd7afd01c1
#
_cell.length_a   1.000
_cell.length_b   1.000
_cell.length_c   1.000
_cell.angle_alpha   90.00
_cell.angle_beta   90.00
_cell.angle_gamma   90.00
#
_symmetry.space_group_name_H-M   'P 1'
#
loop_
_entity.id
_entity.type
_entity.pdbx_description
1 polymer ?
#
loop_
_entity_poly.entity_id
_entity_poly.type
_entity_poly.pdbx_seq_one_letter_code
_entity_poly.pdbx_strand_id
1 'polypeptide(L)'
;YKVRVLPPLRTVCMKRIWHEYELIKKQYESPINFGLNELDETQYESKVYEKDSLRINHSTKESNIDDIKQQMRYSEFSLTGEIARYLNNENVSCLMVSRILRESMDGAENIVAAVNRHNEILDDVIIPTIFNALYKVKGTQKSEDIDVVLLHEPKDAGYYEFSASPELVITKGEKGLTPAEVAKSFHADTYCFDSKPERECFLQYISSNKVKEIYFTGMFTSNQGDFFVQYYDPESKRVRQYYPDFLALMEDGTYQLIEVKGDNMIDDAVVRAKKAAAEEMSVASGMRYLMYAGSLLMKTNVLEGSDFYQHSYTDDISLQNPD
;
A
#
# COMPACT_ATOMS: atom_id res chain seq x y z
N TYR A 1 -1.77 19.23 15.12
CA TYR A 1 -0.85 20.26 14.63
C TYR A 1 -1.48 20.96 13.42
N LYS A 2 -1.30 22.30 13.36
CA LYS A 2 -1.69 23.11 12.21
C LYS A 2 -0.47 23.33 11.33
N VAL A 3 -0.48 22.72 10.16
CA VAL A 3 0.66 22.71 9.23
C VAL A 3 0.41 23.68 8.08
N ARG A 4 1.29 24.65 7.91
CA ARG A 4 1.22 25.64 6.82
C ARG A 4 2.17 25.27 5.69
N VAL A 5 1.69 25.44 4.48
CA VAL A 5 2.50 25.29 3.27
C VAL A 5 3.42 26.48 3.09
N LEU A 6 4.68 26.23 2.79
CA LEU A 6 5.68 27.28 2.60
C LEU A 6 6.02 27.42 1.11
N PRO A 7 5.88 28.64 0.54
CA PRO A 7 6.28 28.87 -0.84
C PRO A 7 7.83 28.84 -1.00
N PRO A 8 8.36 28.60 -2.21
CA PRO A 8 7.61 28.30 -3.42
C PRO A 8 7.08 26.86 -3.42
N LEU A 9 5.94 26.65 -4.08
CA LEU A 9 5.42 25.29 -4.33
C LEU A 9 6.40 24.52 -5.19
N ARG A 10 6.58 23.24 -4.87
CA ARG A 10 7.51 22.38 -5.60
C ARG A 10 6.76 21.52 -6.60
N THR A 11 7.31 21.45 -7.81
CA THR A 11 6.81 20.62 -8.90
C THR A 11 7.92 19.71 -9.38
N VAL A 12 7.60 18.46 -9.66
CA VAL A 12 8.51 17.45 -10.17
C VAL A 12 7.93 16.87 -11.44
N CYS A 13 8.72 16.82 -12.52
CA CYS A 13 8.33 16.12 -13.74
C CYS A 13 8.58 14.62 -13.55
N MET A 14 7.57 13.81 -13.83
CA MET A 14 7.68 12.36 -13.73
C MET A 14 6.78 11.67 -14.76
N LYS A 15 7.02 10.39 -15.01
CA LYS A 15 6.10 9.55 -15.76
C LYS A 15 5.05 8.98 -14.86
N ARG A 16 3.79 9.33 -15.10
CA ARG A 16 2.68 8.65 -14.45
C ARG A 16 2.28 7.45 -15.28
N ILE A 17 2.22 6.31 -14.62
CA ILE A 17 1.77 5.07 -15.22
C ILE A 17 0.32 4.85 -14.80
N TRP A 18 -0.56 4.78 -15.80
CA TRP A 18 -1.97 4.50 -15.59
C TRP A 18 -2.25 3.05 -15.94
N HIS A 19 -2.87 2.35 -15.00
CA HIS A 19 -3.36 1.00 -15.24
C HIS A 19 -4.87 1.05 -15.46
N GLU A 20 -5.29 0.77 -16.68
CA GLU A 20 -6.69 0.54 -17.03
C GLU A 20 -6.93 -0.95 -17.05
N TYR A 21 -7.89 -1.42 -16.26
CA TYR A 21 -8.26 -2.82 -16.20
C TYR A 21 -9.63 -3.03 -16.81
N GLU A 22 -9.69 -3.87 -17.82
CA GLU A 22 -10.92 -4.34 -18.45
C GLU A 22 -11.24 -5.74 -17.92
N LEU A 23 -12.45 -5.94 -17.43
CA LEU A 23 -12.95 -7.25 -17.09
C LEU A 23 -13.51 -7.94 -18.32
N ILE A 24 -12.82 -8.93 -18.83
CA ILE A 24 -13.28 -9.75 -19.94
C ILE A 24 -14.05 -10.93 -19.36
N LYS A 25 -15.35 -11.03 -19.71
CA LYS A 25 -16.18 -12.15 -19.31
C LYS A 25 -15.68 -13.44 -19.97
N LYS A 26 -15.50 -14.47 -19.16
CA LYS A 26 -15.20 -15.83 -19.61
C LYS A 26 -16.49 -16.62 -19.79
N GLN A 27 -16.45 -17.62 -20.66
CA GLN A 27 -17.49 -18.64 -20.64
C GLN A 27 -17.34 -19.43 -19.33
N TYR A 28 -18.40 -19.46 -18.54
CA TYR A 28 -18.40 -20.23 -17.30
C TYR A 28 -18.38 -21.73 -17.61
N GLU A 29 -17.43 -22.41 -17.03
CA GLU A 29 -17.28 -23.87 -17.12
C GLU A 29 -17.59 -24.48 -15.75
N SER A 30 -18.64 -25.29 -15.70
CA SER A 30 -19.06 -26.03 -14.49
C SER A 30 -18.50 -27.46 -14.54
N PRO A 31 -18.16 -28.10 -13.40
CA PRO A 31 -18.16 -27.56 -12.04
C PRO A 31 -16.88 -26.81 -11.68
N ILE A 32 -16.96 -25.86 -10.74
CA ILE A 32 -15.80 -25.24 -10.10
C ILE A 32 -15.35 -26.14 -8.93
N ASN A 33 -14.05 -26.22 -8.70
CA ASN A 33 -13.43 -26.79 -7.51
C ASN A 33 -12.87 -25.64 -6.66
N PHE A 34 -13.35 -25.50 -5.43
CA PHE A 34 -12.81 -24.53 -4.46
C PHE A 34 -11.62 -25.10 -3.67
N GLY A 35 -11.38 -26.41 -3.78
CA GLY A 35 -10.27 -27.08 -3.11
C GLY A 35 -10.41 -27.12 -1.59
N LEU A 36 -11.64 -27.10 -1.06
CA LEU A 36 -11.87 -27.05 0.39
C LEU A 36 -11.28 -28.24 1.15
N ASN A 37 -11.17 -29.41 0.52
CA ASN A 37 -10.57 -30.60 1.12
C ASN A 37 -9.03 -30.52 1.24
N GLU A 38 -8.41 -29.58 0.52
CA GLU A 38 -6.95 -29.39 0.48
C GLU A 38 -6.52 -28.18 1.34
N LEU A 39 -7.50 -27.46 1.93
CA LEU A 39 -7.22 -26.30 2.76
C LEU A 39 -6.58 -26.72 4.07
N ASP A 40 -5.43 -26.15 4.37
CA ASP A 40 -4.81 -26.23 5.69
C ASP A 40 -5.53 -25.26 6.65
N GLU A 41 -6.53 -25.77 7.36
CA GLU A 41 -7.33 -24.99 8.29
C GLU A 41 -6.48 -24.39 9.46
N THR A 42 -5.28 -24.94 9.73
CA THR A 42 -4.39 -24.41 10.78
C THR A 42 -3.86 -23.02 10.45
N GLN A 43 -3.80 -22.65 9.17
CA GLN A 43 -3.41 -21.30 8.74
C GLN A 43 -4.44 -20.24 9.16
N TYR A 44 -5.70 -20.61 9.28
CA TYR A 44 -6.77 -19.70 9.71
C TYR A 44 -6.84 -19.57 11.23
N GLU A 45 -6.51 -20.61 11.95
CA GLU A 45 -6.41 -20.59 13.42
C GLU A 45 -5.24 -19.72 13.89
N SER A 46 -4.08 -19.78 13.24
CA SER A 46 -2.91 -18.96 13.59
C SER A 46 -3.09 -17.48 13.27
N LYS A 47 -3.78 -17.13 12.17
CA LYS A 47 -4.08 -15.72 11.81
C LYS A 47 -4.95 -15.01 12.86
N VAL A 48 -5.84 -15.72 13.53
CA VAL A 48 -6.66 -15.16 14.62
C VAL A 48 -5.77 -14.77 15.80
N TYR A 49 -4.82 -15.60 16.18
CA TYR A 49 -3.89 -15.33 17.29
C TYR A 49 -2.92 -14.20 16.98
N GLU A 50 -2.42 -14.08 15.74
CA GLU A 50 -1.56 -12.98 15.33
C GLU A 50 -2.30 -11.63 15.29
N LYS A 51 -3.53 -11.62 14.79
CA LYS A 51 -4.37 -10.39 14.79
C LYS A 51 -4.68 -9.93 16.22
N ASP A 52 -4.95 -10.83 17.14
CA ASP A 52 -5.21 -10.48 18.53
C ASP A 52 -3.95 -10.03 19.28
N SER A 53 -2.79 -10.61 19.02
CA SER A 53 -1.51 -10.17 19.61
C SER A 53 -1.03 -8.82 19.06
N LEU A 54 -1.26 -8.53 17.77
CA LEU A 54 -0.98 -7.24 17.17
C LEU A 54 -1.93 -6.13 17.67
N ARG A 55 -3.17 -6.45 17.99
CA ARG A 55 -4.14 -5.50 18.58
C ARG A 55 -3.72 -5.02 19.97
N ILE A 56 -3.08 -5.86 20.78
CA ILE A 56 -2.61 -5.49 22.14
C ILE A 56 -1.46 -4.47 22.08
N ASN A 57 -0.64 -4.48 21.02
CA ASN A 57 0.52 -3.60 20.88
C ASN A 57 0.24 -2.27 20.13
N HIS A 58 -0.92 -2.12 19.48
CA HIS A 58 -1.29 -0.92 18.74
C HIS A 58 -2.44 -0.11 19.36
N SER A 59 -2.73 -0.28 20.65
CA SER A 59 -3.86 0.33 21.37
C SER A 59 -3.72 1.84 21.65
N THR A 60 -3.04 2.61 20.84
CA THR A 60 -2.93 4.07 21.02
C THR A 60 -3.28 4.90 19.78
N LYS A 61 -3.81 4.34 18.68
CA LYS A 61 -4.42 5.16 17.62
C LYS A 61 -5.79 4.58 17.28
N GLU A 62 -6.83 5.35 17.62
CA GLU A 62 -8.22 5.24 17.20
C GLU A 62 -8.60 3.87 16.61
N SER A 63 -8.82 2.92 17.50
CA SER A 63 -9.61 1.75 17.15
C SER A 63 -11.04 2.24 16.91
N ASN A 64 -11.41 2.40 15.64
CA ASN A 64 -12.81 2.27 15.30
C ASN A 64 -13.25 0.92 15.84
N ILE A 65 -14.17 0.95 16.80
CA ILE A 65 -14.76 -0.21 17.48
C ILE A 65 -15.49 -1.15 16.49
N ASP A 66 -15.51 -0.80 15.19
CA ASP A 66 -16.14 -1.55 14.10
C ASP A 66 -15.32 -2.73 13.54
N ASP A 67 -14.08 -2.93 14.01
CA ASP A 67 -13.21 -4.02 13.50
C ASP A 67 -13.18 -5.29 14.37
N ILE A 68 -14.06 -5.41 15.35
CA ILE A 68 -14.43 -6.75 15.83
C ILE A 68 -15.40 -7.29 14.77
N LYS A 69 -14.87 -7.89 13.72
CA LYS A 69 -15.66 -8.70 12.80
C LYS A 69 -16.24 -9.82 13.67
N GLN A 70 -17.47 -9.63 14.15
CA GLN A 70 -18.24 -10.72 14.72
C GLN A 70 -18.21 -11.83 13.68
N GLN A 71 -17.83 -13.03 14.06
CA GLN A 71 -17.86 -14.17 13.19
C GLN A 71 -19.29 -14.30 12.63
N MET A 72 -19.43 -13.96 11.37
CA MET A 72 -20.73 -13.97 10.71
C MET A 72 -21.12 -15.41 10.42
N ARG A 73 -22.41 -15.74 10.67
CA ARG A 73 -22.97 -17.02 10.27
C ARG A 73 -23.81 -16.83 9.01
N TYR A 74 -23.44 -17.55 7.99
CA TYR A 74 -24.10 -17.53 6.70
C TYR A 74 -25.04 -18.72 6.54
N SER A 75 -26.21 -18.47 5.97
CA SER A 75 -27.00 -19.47 5.25
C SER A 75 -26.56 -19.48 3.78
N GLU A 76 -26.94 -20.49 3.00
CA GLU A 76 -26.67 -20.49 1.56
C GLU A 76 -27.18 -19.20 0.89
N PHE A 77 -28.36 -18.74 1.28
CA PHE A 77 -28.97 -17.52 0.73
C PHE A 77 -28.16 -16.26 1.08
N SER A 78 -27.80 -16.07 2.34
CA SER A 78 -27.04 -14.89 2.76
C SER A 78 -25.62 -14.90 2.19
N LEU A 79 -24.96 -16.08 2.12
CA LEU A 79 -23.65 -16.24 1.50
C LEU A 79 -23.69 -15.89 0.00
N THR A 80 -24.72 -16.38 -0.71
CA THR A 80 -24.94 -16.06 -2.13
C THR A 80 -25.10 -14.55 -2.34
N GLY A 81 -25.88 -13.89 -1.48
CA GLY A 81 -26.05 -12.44 -1.53
C GLY A 81 -24.77 -11.67 -1.26
N GLU A 82 -23.97 -12.11 -0.29
CA GLU A 82 -22.71 -11.48 0.05
C GLU A 82 -21.69 -11.59 -1.09
N ILE A 83 -21.54 -12.78 -1.68
CA ILE A 83 -20.68 -12.99 -2.85
C ILE A 83 -21.12 -12.11 -4.03
N ALA A 84 -22.41 -12.08 -4.34
CA ALA A 84 -22.93 -11.27 -5.45
C ALA A 84 -22.70 -9.76 -5.19
N ARG A 85 -22.89 -9.31 -3.94
CA ARG A 85 -22.61 -7.93 -3.52
C ARG A 85 -21.13 -7.57 -3.64
N TYR A 86 -20.24 -8.48 -3.25
CA TYR A 86 -18.80 -8.26 -3.32
C TYR A 86 -18.33 -8.15 -4.78
N LEU A 87 -18.76 -9.06 -5.63
CA LEU A 87 -18.41 -9.05 -7.05
C LEU A 87 -18.99 -7.82 -7.78
N ASN A 88 -20.10 -7.26 -7.27
CA ASN A 88 -20.74 -6.01 -7.70
C ASN A 88 -20.61 -5.72 -9.20
N ASN A 89 -20.91 -6.72 -10.02
CA ASN A 89 -20.84 -6.64 -11.47
C ASN A 89 -22.24 -6.92 -12.03
N GLU A 90 -22.70 -6.10 -12.97
CA GLU A 90 -24.03 -6.20 -13.61
C GLU A 90 -24.36 -7.59 -14.16
N ASN A 91 -23.33 -8.38 -14.46
CA ASN A 91 -23.48 -9.73 -15.01
C ASN A 91 -23.46 -10.85 -13.95
N VAL A 92 -23.32 -10.54 -12.67
CA VAL A 92 -23.29 -11.53 -11.58
C VAL A 92 -24.53 -11.38 -10.72
N SER A 93 -25.53 -12.23 -10.96
CA SER A 93 -26.74 -12.29 -10.16
C SER A 93 -26.60 -13.29 -9.00
N CYS A 94 -27.40 -13.09 -7.94
CA CYS A 94 -27.51 -14.08 -6.86
C CYS A 94 -27.90 -15.48 -7.38
N LEU A 95 -28.74 -15.54 -8.42
CA LEU A 95 -29.12 -16.81 -9.04
C LEU A 95 -27.92 -17.51 -9.67
N MET A 96 -27.06 -16.78 -10.35
CA MET A 96 -25.83 -17.30 -10.94
C MET A 96 -24.88 -17.81 -9.86
N VAL A 97 -24.65 -17.03 -8.80
CA VAL A 97 -23.82 -17.44 -7.67
C VAL A 97 -24.37 -18.69 -6.99
N SER A 98 -25.67 -18.75 -6.70
CA SER A 98 -26.31 -19.91 -6.11
C SER A 98 -26.12 -21.17 -6.98
N ARG A 99 -26.25 -21.03 -8.30
CA ARG A 99 -25.99 -22.10 -9.24
C ARG A 99 -24.53 -22.57 -9.17
N ILE A 100 -23.56 -21.64 -9.17
CA ILE A 100 -22.14 -21.94 -9.07
C ILE A 100 -21.82 -22.74 -7.81
N LEU A 101 -22.35 -22.30 -6.64
CA LEU A 101 -22.11 -22.98 -5.37
C LEU A 101 -22.69 -24.40 -5.37
N ARG A 102 -23.89 -24.60 -5.90
CA ARG A 102 -24.58 -25.90 -5.94
C ARG A 102 -23.97 -26.86 -6.93
N GLU A 103 -23.53 -26.37 -8.08
CA GLU A 103 -22.91 -27.20 -9.14
C GLU A 103 -21.42 -27.44 -8.89
N SER A 104 -20.81 -26.79 -7.87
CA SER A 104 -19.38 -26.97 -7.54
C SER A 104 -19.06 -28.39 -7.07
N MET A 105 -17.79 -28.78 -7.18
CA MET A 105 -17.32 -30.08 -6.70
C MET A 105 -17.46 -30.23 -5.18
N ASP A 106 -17.35 -29.12 -4.45
CA ASP A 106 -17.45 -29.12 -2.99
C ASP A 106 -18.92 -29.13 -2.51
N GLY A 107 -19.86 -28.62 -3.29
CA GLY A 107 -21.27 -28.47 -2.96
C GLY A 107 -21.56 -27.33 -1.98
N ALA A 108 -22.73 -26.70 -2.14
CA ALA A 108 -23.09 -25.48 -1.38
C ALA A 108 -23.07 -25.68 0.13
N GLU A 109 -23.48 -26.83 0.65
CA GLU A 109 -23.49 -27.14 2.08
C GLU A 109 -22.08 -27.13 2.70
N ASN A 110 -21.12 -27.76 2.01
CA ASN A 110 -19.74 -27.80 2.48
C ASN A 110 -19.07 -26.43 2.42
N ILE A 111 -19.38 -25.63 1.38
CA ILE A 111 -18.87 -24.26 1.25
C ILE A 111 -19.41 -23.40 2.39
N VAL A 112 -20.71 -23.45 2.66
CA VAL A 112 -21.34 -22.72 3.77
C VAL A 112 -20.73 -23.16 5.11
N ALA A 113 -20.51 -24.46 5.33
CA ALA A 113 -19.91 -25.00 6.53
C ALA A 113 -18.46 -24.49 6.71
N ALA A 114 -17.65 -24.49 5.64
CA ALA A 114 -16.27 -24.03 5.65
C ALA A 114 -16.19 -22.52 5.99
N VAL A 115 -16.99 -21.68 5.30
CA VAL A 115 -17.04 -20.24 5.55
C VAL A 115 -17.56 -19.92 6.95
N ASN A 116 -18.47 -20.72 7.50
CA ASN A 116 -18.96 -20.53 8.88
C ASN A 116 -17.96 -20.98 9.95
N ARG A 117 -17.01 -21.85 9.62
CA ARG A 117 -15.89 -22.16 10.50
C ARG A 117 -14.85 -21.05 10.51
N HIS A 118 -14.49 -20.55 9.32
CA HIS A 118 -13.49 -19.52 9.13
C HIS A 118 -14.00 -18.55 8.06
N ASN A 119 -14.49 -17.37 8.46
CA ASN A 119 -15.06 -16.40 7.53
C ASN A 119 -14.05 -15.89 6.49
N GLU A 120 -12.76 -15.96 6.80
CA GLU A 120 -11.67 -15.59 5.91
C GLU A 120 -11.64 -16.44 4.62
N ILE A 121 -12.12 -17.68 4.67
CA ILE A 121 -12.25 -18.55 3.48
C ILE A 121 -13.11 -17.88 2.40
N LEU A 122 -14.08 -17.07 2.78
CA LEU A 122 -14.91 -16.33 1.83
C LEU A 122 -14.06 -15.39 0.96
N ASP A 123 -13.19 -14.60 1.60
CA ASP A 123 -12.38 -13.59 0.93
C ASP A 123 -11.12 -14.20 0.28
N ASP A 124 -10.52 -15.20 0.91
CA ASP A 124 -9.26 -15.81 0.46
C ASP A 124 -9.45 -16.85 -0.64
N VAL A 125 -10.58 -17.57 -0.64
CA VAL A 125 -10.80 -18.73 -1.53
C VAL A 125 -12.04 -18.59 -2.40
N ILE A 126 -13.21 -18.38 -1.80
CA ILE A 126 -14.48 -18.48 -2.52
C ILE A 126 -14.64 -17.35 -3.54
N ILE A 127 -14.50 -16.11 -3.13
CA ILE A 127 -14.67 -14.94 -3.99
C ILE A 127 -13.61 -14.93 -5.12
N PRO A 128 -12.30 -15.11 -4.84
CA PRO A 128 -11.29 -15.13 -5.89
C PRO A 128 -11.49 -16.27 -6.89
N THR A 129 -11.90 -17.46 -6.44
CA THR A 129 -12.14 -18.60 -7.32
C THR A 129 -13.30 -18.35 -8.27
N ILE A 130 -14.43 -17.83 -7.75
CA ILE A 130 -15.58 -17.44 -8.60
C ILE A 130 -15.18 -16.32 -9.56
N PHE A 131 -14.49 -15.30 -9.08
CA PHE A 131 -14.03 -14.20 -9.92
C PHE A 131 -13.18 -14.70 -11.08
N ASN A 132 -12.18 -15.53 -10.80
CA ASN A 132 -11.27 -16.10 -11.81
C ASN A 132 -11.98 -17.03 -12.77
N ALA A 133 -13.06 -17.70 -12.35
CA ALA A 133 -13.87 -18.54 -13.24
C ALA A 133 -14.75 -17.71 -14.20
N LEU A 134 -15.21 -16.54 -13.77
CA LEU A 134 -16.13 -15.69 -14.53
C LEU A 134 -15.43 -14.63 -15.38
N TYR A 135 -14.26 -14.18 -14.96
CA TYR A 135 -13.57 -13.04 -15.57
C TYR A 135 -12.07 -13.31 -15.80
N LYS A 136 -11.55 -12.67 -16.81
CA LYS A 136 -10.13 -12.44 -17.02
C LYS A 136 -9.91 -10.92 -16.95
N VAL A 137 -8.94 -10.52 -16.14
CA VAL A 137 -8.50 -9.13 -16.11
C VAL A 137 -7.51 -8.91 -17.23
N LYS A 138 -7.81 -7.96 -18.13
CA LYS A 138 -6.88 -7.47 -19.13
C LYS A 138 -6.42 -6.08 -18.68
N GLY A 139 -5.14 -5.99 -18.32
CA GLY A 139 -4.51 -4.72 -18.03
C GLY A 139 -4.02 -4.06 -19.33
N THR A 140 -4.28 -2.77 -19.48
CA THR A 140 -3.58 -1.92 -20.43
C THR A 140 -2.86 -0.85 -19.62
N GLN A 141 -1.62 -0.58 -20.03
CA GLN A 141 -0.77 0.40 -19.38
C GLN A 141 -0.57 1.57 -20.31
N LYS A 142 -0.75 2.77 -19.78
CA LYS A 142 -0.42 4.02 -20.45
C LYS A 142 0.56 4.78 -19.58
N SER A 143 1.52 5.47 -20.19
CA SER A 143 2.43 6.36 -19.48
C SER A 143 2.38 7.75 -20.10
N GLU A 144 2.41 8.77 -19.25
CA GLU A 144 2.38 10.17 -19.63
C GLU A 144 3.37 10.95 -18.77
N ASP A 145 4.09 11.88 -19.41
CA ASP A 145 4.92 12.84 -18.67
C ASP A 145 4.00 13.90 -18.06
N ILE A 146 4.10 14.08 -16.76
CA ILE A 146 3.30 15.04 -16.00
C ILE A 146 4.17 15.86 -15.05
N ASP A 147 3.78 17.11 -14.85
CA ASP A 147 4.29 17.94 -13.80
C ASP A 147 3.43 17.75 -12.55
N VAL A 148 4.04 17.21 -11.50
CA VAL A 148 3.38 16.86 -10.26
C VAL A 148 3.65 17.91 -9.21
N VAL A 149 2.60 18.48 -8.63
CA VAL A 149 2.71 19.36 -7.47
C VAL A 149 2.81 18.52 -6.22
N LEU A 150 3.91 18.65 -5.48
CA LEU A 150 4.16 17.85 -4.28
C LEU A 150 3.24 18.19 -3.13
N LEU A 151 2.84 19.45 -3.02
CA LEU A 151 1.97 19.94 -1.96
C LEU A 151 1.17 21.14 -2.44
N HIS A 152 -0.16 21.06 -2.36
CA HIS A 152 -1.09 22.15 -2.67
C HIS A 152 -1.27 23.09 -1.48
N GLU A 153 -1.61 24.33 -1.74
CA GLU A 153 -2.07 25.24 -0.69
C GLU A 153 -3.45 24.83 -0.16
N PRO A 154 -3.67 24.90 1.16
CA PRO A 154 -4.99 24.66 1.74
C PRO A 154 -6.02 25.66 1.24
N LYS A 155 -7.18 25.18 0.78
CA LYS A 155 -8.20 26.03 0.13
C LYS A 155 -8.92 26.99 1.09
N ASP A 156 -9.18 26.56 2.34
CA ASP A 156 -10.11 27.26 3.21
C ASP A 156 -9.47 27.86 4.47
N ALA A 157 -8.62 27.14 5.17
CA ALA A 157 -8.12 27.52 6.49
C ALA A 157 -6.69 28.07 6.50
N GLY A 158 -5.97 28.05 5.37
CA GLY A 158 -4.56 28.42 5.29
C GLY A 158 -3.60 27.44 5.98
N TYR A 159 -4.09 26.30 6.45
CA TYR A 159 -3.32 25.23 7.06
C TYR A 159 -4.03 23.88 6.91
N TYR A 160 -3.26 22.80 6.99
CA TYR A 160 -3.77 21.44 7.16
C TYR A 160 -3.70 21.04 8.64
N GLU A 161 -4.61 20.20 9.10
CA GLU A 161 -4.60 19.66 10.47
C GLU A 161 -4.12 18.21 10.49
N PHE A 162 -3.16 17.94 11.38
CA PHE A 162 -2.62 16.59 11.61
C PHE A 162 -2.58 16.25 13.09
N SER A 163 -2.78 14.98 13.38
CA SER A 163 -2.59 14.41 14.72
C SER A 163 -1.30 13.60 14.74
N ALA A 164 -0.41 13.86 15.66
CA ALA A 164 0.83 13.11 15.82
C ALA A 164 1.31 13.17 17.27
N SER A 165 2.09 12.18 17.68
CA SER A 165 2.81 12.19 18.96
C SER A 165 3.93 13.23 18.90
N PRO A 166 4.18 13.99 19.97
CA PRO A 166 5.18 15.07 19.96
C PRO A 166 6.58 14.63 19.55
N GLU A 167 6.98 13.40 19.90
CA GLU A 167 8.27 12.82 19.54
C GLU A 167 8.41 12.48 18.04
N LEU A 168 7.30 12.48 17.30
CA LEU A 168 7.24 12.23 15.85
C LEU A 168 7.06 13.51 15.04
N VAL A 169 7.22 14.67 15.64
CA VAL A 169 7.04 15.97 14.97
C VAL A 169 8.36 16.69 14.86
N ILE A 170 8.60 17.30 13.70
CA ILE A 170 9.71 18.23 13.48
C ILE A 170 9.14 19.52 12.90
N THR A 171 9.44 20.65 13.56
CA THR A 171 9.00 21.97 13.12
C THR A 171 10.20 22.79 12.62
N LYS A 172 10.00 23.54 11.55
CA LYS A 172 11.00 24.48 11.03
C LYS A 172 11.46 25.44 12.11
N GLY A 173 12.76 25.55 12.30
CA GLY A 173 13.36 26.38 13.35
C GLY A 173 13.49 25.69 14.70
N GLU A 174 13.18 24.39 14.80
CA GLU A 174 13.40 23.60 16.01
C GLU A 174 14.89 23.51 16.35
N LYS A 175 15.22 23.45 17.66
CA LYS A 175 16.58 23.29 18.12
C LYS A 175 17.18 21.97 17.61
N GLY A 176 18.35 22.05 16.99
CA GLY A 176 19.08 20.89 16.48
C GLY A 176 19.18 20.83 14.96
N LEU A 177 18.33 21.54 14.23
CA LEU A 177 18.42 21.68 12.79
C LEU A 177 19.21 22.93 12.40
N THR A 178 20.17 22.78 11.52
CA THR A 178 20.94 23.90 10.97
C THR A 178 20.15 24.61 9.88
N PRO A 179 20.43 25.90 9.59
CA PRO A 179 19.80 26.60 8.47
C PRO A 179 19.99 25.89 7.12
N ALA A 180 21.13 25.22 6.92
CA ALA A 180 21.42 24.46 5.70
C ALA A 180 20.51 23.22 5.58
N GLU A 181 20.28 22.50 6.66
CA GLU A 181 19.35 21.35 6.69
C GLU A 181 17.91 21.82 6.45
N VAL A 182 17.46 22.88 7.09
CA VAL A 182 16.14 23.46 6.87
C VAL A 182 15.95 23.89 5.41
N ALA A 183 16.99 24.41 4.75
CA ALA A 183 16.92 24.82 3.35
C ALA A 183 16.74 23.64 2.38
N LYS A 184 17.17 22.42 2.74
CA LYS A 184 16.98 21.21 1.91
C LYS A 184 15.55 20.67 1.90
N SER A 185 14.71 21.08 2.86
CA SER A 185 13.35 20.58 3.00
C SER A 185 12.39 21.70 3.46
N PHE A 186 11.36 21.34 4.17
CA PHE A 186 10.37 22.27 4.78
C PHE A 186 9.60 23.10 3.76
N HIS A 187 8.99 22.40 2.79
CA HIS A 187 7.90 22.95 1.99
C HIS A 187 6.59 23.09 2.81
N ALA A 188 6.58 22.57 4.04
CA ALA A 188 5.63 22.81 5.10
C ALA A 188 6.38 23.28 6.36
N ASP A 189 5.74 24.02 7.26
CA ASP A 189 6.38 24.51 8.49
C ASP A 189 6.58 23.42 9.54
N THR A 190 5.86 22.31 9.41
CA THR A 190 5.88 21.19 10.36
C THR A 190 5.68 19.87 9.63
N TYR A 191 6.44 18.84 10.01
CA TYR A 191 6.27 17.47 9.58
C TYR A 191 5.84 16.59 10.74
N CYS A 192 4.79 15.78 10.51
CA CYS A 192 4.22 14.82 11.44
C CYS A 192 4.44 13.42 10.89
N PHE A 193 5.44 12.70 11.41
CA PHE A 193 5.78 11.35 10.96
C PHE A 193 4.85 10.31 11.59
N ASP A 194 4.58 9.23 10.87
CA ASP A 194 3.78 8.11 11.37
C ASP A 194 4.59 7.17 12.26
N SER A 195 5.91 7.13 12.10
CA SER A 195 6.79 6.26 12.85
C SER A 195 8.15 6.88 13.16
N LYS A 196 8.85 6.32 14.18
CA LYS A 196 10.24 6.68 14.49
C LYS A 196 11.21 6.37 13.35
N PRO A 197 11.12 5.22 12.64
CA PRO A 197 11.97 4.97 11.48
C PRO A 197 11.79 5.99 10.35
N GLU A 198 10.58 6.45 10.05
CA GLU A 198 10.37 7.52 9.06
C GLU A 198 11.04 8.82 9.49
N ARG A 199 10.83 9.22 10.76
CA ARG A 199 11.52 10.39 11.30
C ARG A 199 13.04 10.27 11.23
N GLU A 200 13.57 9.10 11.53
CA GLU A 200 15.02 8.82 11.44
C GLU A 200 15.51 8.87 10.00
N CYS A 201 14.78 8.28 9.05
CA CYS A 201 15.08 8.37 7.63
C CYS A 201 15.19 9.84 7.18
N PHE A 202 14.21 10.65 7.53
CA PHE A 202 14.24 12.08 7.23
C PHE A 202 15.48 12.77 7.79
N LEU A 203 15.83 12.51 9.06
CA LEU A 203 16.98 13.13 9.70
C LEU A 203 18.31 12.72 9.06
N GLN A 204 18.47 11.45 8.69
CA GLN A 204 19.65 10.98 7.98
C GLN A 204 19.81 11.65 6.62
N TYR A 205 18.71 11.77 5.87
CA TYR A 205 18.71 12.40 4.54
C TYR A 205 18.98 13.90 4.62
N ILE A 206 18.31 14.63 5.50
CA ILE A 206 18.45 16.09 5.60
C ILE A 206 19.86 16.50 6.08
N SER A 207 20.51 15.67 6.91
CA SER A 207 21.86 15.91 7.43
C SER A 207 22.96 15.53 6.45
N SER A 208 22.66 14.69 5.45
CA SER A 208 23.66 14.20 4.50
C SER A 208 24.06 15.26 3.46
N ASN A 209 25.36 15.37 3.18
CA ASN A 209 25.89 16.22 2.09
C ASN A 209 25.65 15.64 0.68
N LYS A 210 25.20 14.40 0.58
CA LYS A 210 24.81 13.76 -0.69
C LYS A 210 23.40 14.15 -1.15
N VAL A 211 22.60 14.72 -0.26
CA VAL A 211 21.20 15.09 -0.50
C VAL A 211 21.10 16.59 -0.74
N LYS A 212 20.53 16.96 -1.87
CA LYS A 212 20.25 18.33 -2.25
C LYS A 212 18.90 18.80 -1.70
N GLU A 213 17.86 17.98 -1.85
CA GLU A 213 16.51 18.29 -1.36
C GLU A 213 15.83 16.99 -0.91
N ILE A 214 14.96 17.08 0.10
CA ILE A 214 14.10 15.97 0.54
C ILE A 214 12.70 16.50 0.87
N TYR A 215 11.67 15.75 0.47
CA TYR A 215 10.27 16.05 0.70
C TYR A 215 9.58 14.86 1.37
N PHE A 216 8.86 15.12 2.46
CA PHE A 216 8.03 14.12 3.13
C PHE A 216 6.67 14.08 2.41
N THR A 217 6.56 13.26 1.39
CA THR A 217 5.37 13.15 0.52
C THR A 217 4.28 12.27 1.13
N GLY A 218 4.64 11.29 1.96
CA GLY A 218 3.71 10.37 2.61
C GLY A 218 2.75 11.03 3.62
N MET A 219 3.13 12.19 4.15
CA MET A 219 2.27 12.97 5.04
C MET A 219 1.06 13.57 4.31
N PHE A 220 1.20 13.92 3.02
CA PHE A 220 0.23 14.66 2.25
C PHE A 220 -0.50 13.77 1.26
N THR A 221 -1.56 13.12 1.72
CA THR A 221 -2.39 12.19 0.96
C THR A 221 -3.68 12.87 0.47
N SER A 222 -4.42 12.22 -0.43
CA SER A 222 -5.80 12.59 -0.78
C SER A 222 -6.00 14.08 -1.12
N ASN A 223 -5.71 14.55 -2.30
CA ASN A 223 -5.92 15.94 -2.76
C ASN A 223 -5.04 17.02 -2.10
N GLN A 224 -4.14 16.67 -1.20
CA GLN A 224 -3.17 17.61 -0.63
C GLN A 224 -1.93 17.76 -1.52
N GLY A 225 -1.69 16.78 -2.38
CA GLY A 225 -0.64 16.78 -3.40
C GLY A 225 -0.98 15.82 -4.53
N ASP A 226 -0.28 15.96 -5.65
CA ASP A 226 -0.50 15.10 -6.84
C ASP A 226 0.50 13.94 -6.91
N PHE A 227 1.39 13.82 -5.93
CA PHE A 227 2.44 12.83 -5.90
C PHE A 227 1.94 11.50 -5.34
N PHE A 228 1.62 10.55 -6.21
CA PHE A 228 1.21 9.21 -5.84
C PHE A 228 1.58 8.20 -6.93
N VAL A 229 1.61 6.93 -6.56
CA VAL A 229 1.78 5.78 -7.45
C VAL A 229 0.46 5.03 -7.54
N GLN A 230 0.04 4.65 -8.73
CA GLN A 230 -1.09 3.74 -8.88
C GLN A 230 -0.60 2.30 -8.88
N TYR A 231 -1.29 1.43 -8.16
CA TYR A 231 -1.03 0.02 -8.14
C TYR A 231 -2.33 -0.79 -8.17
N TYR A 232 -2.24 -2.04 -8.61
CA TYR A 232 -3.35 -2.99 -8.49
C TYR A 232 -3.24 -3.71 -7.16
N ASP A 233 -4.24 -3.50 -6.30
CA ASP A 233 -4.31 -4.14 -5.00
C ASP A 233 -4.77 -5.59 -5.17
N PRO A 234 -3.92 -6.58 -4.83
CA PRO A 234 -4.24 -8.00 -5.01
C PRO A 234 -5.35 -8.49 -4.07
N GLU A 235 -5.58 -7.81 -2.94
CA GLU A 235 -6.63 -8.18 -2.00
C GLU A 235 -7.99 -7.64 -2.45
N SER A 236 -8.10 -6.32 -2.64
CA SER A 236 -9.37 -5.69 -3.02
C SER A 236 -9.71 -5.80 -4.50
N LYS A 237 -8.78 -6.31 -5.34
CA LYS A 237 -8.93 -6.41 -6.80
C LYS A 237 -9.26 -5.07 -7.47
N ARG A 238 -8.70 -3.98 -6.96
CA ARG A 238 -8.95 -2.62 -7.44
C ARG A 238 -7.64 -1.86 -7.67
N VAL A 239 -7.70 -0.87 -8.55
CA VAL A 239 -6.63 0.12 -8.65
C VAL A 239 -6.73 1.08 -7.47
N ARG A 240 -5.62 1.25 -6.76
CA ARG A 240 -5.50 2.17 -5.63
C ARG A 240 -4.35 3.13 -5.83
N GLN A 241 -4.37 4.21 -5.05
CA GLN A 241 -3.27 5.15 -4.94
C GLN A 241 -2.43 4.81 -3.71
N TYR A 242 -1.13 4.91 -3.88
CA TYR A 242 -0.14 4.72 -2.86
C TYR A 242 0.73 5.99 -2.81
N TYR A 243 0.98 6.48 -1.62
CA TYR A 243 1.77 7.67 -1.37
C TYR A 243 3.10 7.26 -0.76
N PRO A 244 4.21 7.31 -1.52
CA PRO A 244 5.54 7.03 -1.00
C PRO A 244 5.93 8.00 0.11
N ASP A 245 6.69 7.53 1.10
CA ASP A 245 7.02 8.34 2.27
C ASP A 245 7.84 9.58 1.89
N PHE A 246 8.90 9.41 1.07
CA PHE A 246 9.77 10.53 0.71
C PHE A 246 10.13 10.56 -0.77
N LEU A 247 10.38 11.75 -1.24
CA LEU A 247 11.06 12.04 -2.49
C LEU A 247 12.32 12.84 -2.17
N ALA A 248 13.49 12.33 -2.56
CA ALA A 248 14.77 13.03 -2.38
C ALA A 248 15.43 13.34 -3.73
N LEU A 249 15.98 14.53 -3.85
CA LEU A 249 16.88 14.91 -4.94
C LEU A 249 18.32 14.84 -4.41
N MET A 250 19.11 14.02 -5.06
CA MET A 250 20.53 13.86 -4.71
C MET A 250 21.39 14.94 -5.38
N GLU A 251 22.63 15.15 -4.87
CA GLU A 251 23.57 16.14 -5.45
C GLU A 251 24.00 15.78 -6.87
N ASP A 252 23.94 14.51 -7.25
CA ASP A 252 24.20 14.05 -8.63
C ASP A 252 23.03 14.29 -9.60
N GLY A 253 21.92 14.86 -9.11
CA GLY A 253 20.71 15.14 -9.89
C GLY A 253 19.72 13.97 -9.94
N THR A 254 20.01 12.83 -9.35
CA THR A 254 19.13 11.67 -9.32
C THR A 254 18.00 11.86 -8.29
N TYR A 255 16.76 11.59 -8.68
CA TYR A 255 15.67 11.47 -7.73
C TYR A 255 15.61 10.07 -7.11
N GLN A 256 15.32 10.03 -5.84
CA GLN A 256 15.07 8.79 -5.08
C GLN A 256 13.67 8.81 -4.50
N LEU A 257 12.90 7.79 -4.81
CA LEU A 257 11.60 7.51 -4.22
C LEU A 257 11.79 6.53 -3.08
N ILE A 258 11.42 6.93 -1.86
CA ILE A 258 11.79 6.23 -0.65
C ILE A 258 10.56 5.79 0.11
N GLU A 259 10.57 4.56 0.55
CA GLU A 259 9.55 3.93 1.41
C GLU A 259 10.19 3.34 2.65
N VAL A 260 9.58 3.53 3.81
CA VAL A 260 9.99 2.94 5.08
C VAL A 260 8.94 1.92 5.52
N LYS A 261 9.35 0.68 5.78
CA LYS A 261 8.44 -0.39 6.20
C LYS A 261 8.90 -1.06 7.49
N GLY A 262 7.95 -1.45 8.31
CA GLY A 262 8.21 -2.38 9.41
C GLY A 262 8.72 -3.72 8.88
N ASP A 263 9.67 -4.31 9.57
CA ASP A 263 10.36 -5.53 9.13
C ASP A 263 9.42 -6.71 8.84
N ASN A 264 8.32 -6.81 9.58
CA ASN A 264 7.30 -7.85 9.43
C ASN A 264 6.31 -7.63 8.28
N MET A 265 6.36 -6.46 7.61
CA MET A 265 5.42 -6.10 6.55
C MET A 265 6.02 -6.22 5.15
N ILE A 266 7.31 -6.47 5.02
CA ILE A 266 8.02 -6.43 3.74
C ILE A 266 7.52 -7.51 2.78
N ASP A 267 7.15 -8.67 3.29
CA ASP A 267 6.66 -9.82 2.51
C ASP A 267 5.15 -9.84 2.26
N ASP A 268 4.44 -8.84 2.72
CA ASP A 268 3.00 -8.69 2.48
C ASP A 268 2.68 -8.53 0.99
N ALA A 269 1.60 -9.17 0.51
CA ALA A 269 1.23 -9.16 -0.90
C ALA A 269 0.89 -7.77 -1.43
N VAL A 270 0.25 -6.92 -0.61
CA VAL A 270 -0.07 -5.53 -0.97
C VAL A 270 1.20 -4.69 -1.00
N VAL A 271 2.13 -4.91 -0.05
CA VAL A 271 3.43 -4.22 -0.01
C VAL A 271 4.25 -4.57 -1.25
N ARG A 272 4.29 -5.85 -1.66
CA ARG A 272 4.95 -6.26 -2.90
C ARG A 272 4.34 -5.60 -4.14
N ALA A 273 3.01 -5.52 -4.21
CA ALA A 273 2.32 -4.86 -5.33
C ALA A 273 2.63 -3.35 -5.39
N LYS A 274 2.66 -2.66 -4.25
CA LYS A 274 3.06 -1.25 -4.16
C LYS A 274 4.51 -1.06 -4.59
N LYS A 275 5.42 -1.91 -4.11
CA LYS A 275 6.84 -1.90 -4.47
C LYS A 275 7.01 -2.05 -5.99
N ALA A 276 6.42 -3.07 -6.60
CA ALA A 276 6.53 -3.31 -8.03
C ALA A 276 6.05 -2.11 -8.87
N ALA A 277 4.92 -1.51 -8.50
CA ALA A 277 4.39 -0.34 -9.18
C ALA A 277 5.29 0.90 -9.00
N ALA A 278 5.85 1.10 -7.81
CA ALA A 278 6.76 2.21 -7.52
C ALA A 278 8.10 2.06 -8.24
N GLU A 279 8.66 0.85 -8.32
CA GLU A 279 9.86 0.53 -9.10
C GLU A 279 9.66 0.82 -10.58
N GLU A 280 8.55 0.33 -11.17
CA GLU A 280 8.22 0.56 -12.57
C GLU A 280 8.11 2.05 -12.90
N MET A 281 7.36 2.80 -12.10
CA MET A 281 7.21 4.24 -12.27
C MET A 281 8.55 4.98 -12.11
N SER A 282 9.35 4.59 -11.12
CA SER A 282 10.65 5.20 -10.86
C SER A 282 11.60 5.00 -12.03
N VAL A 283 11.71 3.78 -12.55
CA VAL A 283 12.53 3.48 -13.73
C VAL A 283 12.06 4.28 -14.95
N ALA A 284 10.75 4.32 -15.22
CA ALA A 284 10.19 5.09 -16.32
C ALA A 284 10.43 6.59 -16.18
N SER A 285 10.55 7.11 -14.96
CA SER A 285 10.81 8.54 -14.66
C SER A 285 12.29 8.88 -14.55
N GLY A 286 13.21 7.91 -14.72
CA GLY A 286 14.65 8.13 -14.47
C GLY A 286 14.98 8.32 -12.99
N MET A 287 14.14 7.80 -12.09
CA MET A 287 14.31 7.84 -10.65
C MET A 287 14.77 6.48 -10.10
N ARG A 288 15.16 6.44 -8.85
CA ARG A 288 15.45 5.20 -8.12
C ARG A 288 14.42 4.97 -7.04
N TYR A 289 13.92 3.75 -6.90
CA TYR A 289 13.08 3.35 -5.78
C TYR A 289 13.93 2.67 -4.71
N LEU A 290 13.71 3.03 -3.45
CA LEU A 290 14.40 2.47 -2.29
C LEU A 290 13.37 2.13 -1.21
N MET A 291 13.42 0.91 -0.69
CA MET A 291 12.62 0.50 0.47
C MET A 291 13.54 0.15 1.64
N TYR A 292 13.36 0.81 2.77
CA TYR A 292 14.16 0.57 3.96
C TYR A 292 13.35 -0.13 5.04
N ALA A 293 13.96 -1.16 5.64
CA ALA A 293 13.45 -1.75 6.86
C ALA A 293 13.62 -0.77 8.04
N GLY A 294 12.60 -0.65 8.87
CA GLY A 294 12.63 0.26 10.02
C GLY A 294 13.77 -0.02 10.98
N SER A 295 14.07 -1.30 11.23
CA SER A 295 15.20 -1.70 12.09
C SER A 295 16.58 -1.30 11.55
N LEU A 296 16.73 -1.25 10.23
CA LEU A 296 17.97 -0.82 9.57
C LEU A 296 18.23 0.67 9.84
N LEU A 297 17.23 1.51 9.60
CA LEU A 297 17.31 2.97 9.83
C LEU A 297 17.63 3.32 11.28
N MET A 298 17.13 2.54 12.23
CA MET A 298 17.37 2.75 13.65
C MET A 298 18.77 2.32 14.12
N LYS A 299 19.48 1.52 13.33
CA LYS A 299 20.80 0.97 13.69
C LYS A 299 21.95 1.57 12.90
N THR A 300 21.72 2.02 11.69
CA THR A 300 22.74 2.46 10.75
C THR A 300 22.33 3.73 10.02
N ASN A 301 23.31 4.53 9.60
CA ASN A 301 23.07 5.60 8.65
C ASN A 301 23.13 5.02 7.23
N VAL A 302 21.98 4.95 6.57
CA VAL A 302 21.86 4.34 5.23
C VAL A 302 22.56 5.14 4.12
N LEU A 303 22.97 6.37 4.39
CA LEU A 303 23.68 7.24 3.45
C LEU A 303 25.21 7.23 3.67
N GLU A 304 25.69 6.64 4.78
CA GLU A 304 27.09 6.52 5.11
C GLU A 304 27.58 5.10 4.86
N GLY A 305 28.56 4.91 3.97
CA GLY A 305 29.20 3.63 3.66
C GLY A 305 29.40 3.40 2.17
N SER A 306 30.32 2.48 1.84
CA SER A 306 30.58 2.05 0.45
C SER A 306 29.44 1.20 -0.13
N ASP A 307 28.55 0.69 0.72
CA ASP A 307 27.49 -0.27 0.38
C ASP A 307 26.09 0.39 0.33
N PHE A 308 26.04 1.67 0.00
CA PHE A 308 24.81 2.47 -0.09
C PHE A 308 23.67 1.79 -0.86
N TYR A 309 23.99 0.94 -1.84
CA TYR A 309 23.03 0.23 -2.67
C TYR A 309 22.70 -1.20 -2.20
N GLN A 310 23.46 -1.77 -1.26
CA GLN A 310 23.25 -3.15 -0.79
C GLN A 310 22.19 -3.25 0.33
N HIS A 311 21.75 -2.12 0.88
CA HIS A 311 20.77 -2.09 1.96
C HIS A 311 19.32 -1.83 1.51
N SER A 312 19.11 -1.58 0.22
CA SER A 312 17.77 -1.55 -0.35
C SER A 312 17.35 -2.98 -0.73
N TYR A 313 16.16 -3.41 -0.36
CA TYR A 313 15.59 -4.72 -0.73
C TYR A 313 15.32 -4.87 -2.25
N THR A 314 16.08 -4.15 -3.09
CA THR A 314 15.91 -4.17 -4.54
C THR A 314 16.70 -5.29 -5.25
N ASP A 315 17.55 -6.05 -4.55
CA ASP A 315 18.59 -6.88 -5.20
C ASP A 315 18.30 -8.39 -5.26
N ASP A 316 17.07 -8.88 -5.14
CA ASP A 316 16.78 -10.31 -5.29
C ASP A 316 15.80 -10.64 -6.42
N ILE A 317 16.01 -10.05 -7.61
CA ILE A 317 15.47 -10.62 -8.83
C ILE A 317 16.62 -10.78 -9.82
N SER A 318 17.52 -11.73 -9.55
CA SER A 318 18.31 -12.33 -10.61
C SER A 318 17.37 -13.06 -11.55
N LEU A 319 17.19 -12.48 -12.71
CA LEU A 319 16.64 -13.10 -13.92
C LEU A 319 16.93 -14.61 -14.00
N GLN A 320 15.98 -15.43 -13.57
CA GLN A 320 15.84 -16.76 -14.12
C GLN A 320 14.90 -16.66 -15.30
N ASN A 321 15.47 -16.54 -16.49
CA ASN A 321 14.78 -16.86 -17.73
C ASN A 321 14.32 -18.31 -17.66
N PRO A 322 13.06 -18.63 -17.89
CA PRO A 322 12.67 -19.96 -18.28
C PRO A 322 12.86 -20.06 -19.80
N ASP A 323 13.74 -20.97 -20.20
CA ASP A 323 13.74 -21.55 -21.56
C ASP A 323 12.41 -22.28 -21.85
#